data_363e353d0896264c6da98f353c8233c3
#
_entry.id   363e353d0896264c6da98f353c8233c3
#
_cell.length_a   1.000
_cell.length_b   1.000
_cell.length_c   1.000
_cell.angle_alpha   90.00
_cell.angle_beta   90.00
_cell.angle_gamma   90.00
#
_symmetry.space_group_name_H-M   'P 1'
#
loop_
_entity.id
_entity.type
_entity.pdbx_description
1 polymer ?
#
loop_
_entity_poly.entity_id
_entity_poly.type
_entity_poly.pdbx_seq_one_letter_code
_entity_poly.pdbx_strand_id
1 'polypeptide(L)'
;MFLLAQEKSDTIEFLKSELIQLLFNMRQEIASSRQSQTGAACHHIEYCMDKIQRAKSSVAIALPIESLNLEITTMLRKQLIVLPPEARKNWDQIKKLDFKYCHLK
;
A
#
# COMPACT_ATOMS: atom_id res chain seq x y z
N MET A 1 -16.22 3.59 26.39
CA MET A 1 -15.78 4.74 25.61
C MET A 1 -14.27 4.77 25.50
N PHE A 2 -13.63 4.78 26.63
CA PHE A 2 -12.20 4.81 26.71
C PHE A 2 -11.57 3.63 25.99
N LEU A 3 -12.11 2.44 26.22
CA LEU A 3 -11.60 1.22 25.57
C LEU A 3 -11.80 1.27 24.05
N LEU A 4 -12.91 1.82 23.59
CA LEU A 4 -13.18 1.92 22.16
C LEU A 4 -12.17 2.82 21.47
N ALA A 5 -11.81 3.94 22.09
CA ALA A 5 -10.83 4.84 21.54
C ALA A 5 -9.46 4.14 21.42
N GLN A 6 -9.12 3.38 22.44
CA GLN A 6 -7.85 2.66 22.46
C GLN A 6 -7.83 1.55 21.42
N GLU A 7 -8.95 0.84 21.27
CA GLU A 7 -9.06 -0.19 20.25
C GLU A 7 -8.89 0.38 18.86
N LYS A 8 -9.50 1.54 18.60
CA LYS A 8 -9.34 2.21 17.31
C LYS A 8 -7.88 2.56 17.04
N SER A 9 -7.21 3.10 18.05
CA SER A 9 -5.81 3.46 17.92
C SER A 9 -4.96 2.24 17.63
N ASP A 10 -5.19 1.15 18.34
CA ASP A 10 -4.48 -0.09 18.15
C ASP A 10 -4.73 -0.66 16.75
N THR A 11 -5.98 -0.55 16.26
CA THR A 11 -6.33 -1.02 14.93
C THR A 11 -5.59 -0.23 13.87
N ILE A 12 -5.50 1.09 14.03
CA ILE A 12 -4.78 1.94 13.08
C ILE A 12 -3.30 1.57 13.06
N GLU A 13 -2.68 1.39 14.22
CA GLU A 13 -1.26 1.03 14.28
C GLU A 13 -1.00 -0.34 13.69
N PHE A 14 -1.87 -1.30 13.97
CA PHE A 14 -1.76 -2.63 13.38
C PHE A 14 -1.87 -2.55 11.86
N LEU A 15 -2.87 -1.82 11.37
CA LEU A 15 -3.10 -1.67 9.95
C LEU A 15 -1.91 -1.01 9.25
N LYS A 16 -1.35 0.04 9.84
CA LYS A 16 -0.17 0.70 9.29
C LYS A 16 1.00 -0.28 9.19
N SER A 17 1.23 -1.03 10.24
CA SER A 17 2.33 -1.99 10.30
C SER A 17 2.19 -3.05 9.19
N GLU A 18 0.98 -3.60 9.05
CA GLU A 18 0.73 -4.62 8.03
C GLU A 18 0.89 -4.07 6.62
N LEU A 19 0.33 -2.88 6.37
CA LEU A 19 0.40 -2.27 5.05
C LEU A 19 1.83 -1.92 4.67
N ILE A 20 2.59 -1.36 5.61
CA ILE A 20 3.98 -1.00 5.35
C ILE A 20 4.80 -2.24 5.04
N GLN A 21 4.58 -3.34 5.78
CA GLN A 21 5.29 -4.59 5.52
C GLN A 21 4.96 -5.14 4.14
N LEU A 22 3.69 -5.12 3.77
CA LEU A 22 3.27 -5.62 2.45
C LEU A 22 3.83 -4.74 1.33
N LEU A 23 3.82 -3.42 1.52
CA LEU A 23 4.37 -2.50 0.53
C LEU A 23 5.88 -2.70 0.40
N PHE A 24 6.57 -2.91 1.50
CA PHE A 24 8.00 -3.19 1.47
C PHE A 24 8.29 -4.47 0.69
N ASN A 25 7.52 -5.53 0.95
CA ASN A 25 7.70 -6.80 0.24
C ASN A 25 7.43 -6.63 -1.25
N MET A 26 6.37 -5.92 -1.60
CA MET A 26 6.01 -5.62 -2.99
C MET A 26 7.16 -4.88 -3.69
N ARG A 27 7.70 -3.87 -3.02
CA ARG A 27 8.81 -3.08 -3.56
C ARG A 27 10.02 -3.97 -3.83
N GLN A 28 10.35 -4.87 -2.89
CA GLN A 28 11.49 -5.76 -3.05
C GLN A 28 11.30 -6.68 -4.26
N GLU A 29 10.10 -7.20 -4.44
CA GLU A 29 9.81 -8.08 -5.58
C GLU A 29 9.93 -7.34 -6.90
N ILE A 30 9.41 -6.13 -6.96
CA ILE A 30 9.50 -5.32 -8.17
C ILE A 30 10.96 -4.95 -8.46
N ALA A 31 11.70 -4.53 -7.44
CA ALA A 31 13.11 -4.17 -7.60
C ALA A 31 13.92 -5.35 -8.13
N SER A 32 13.61 -6.56 -7.66
CA SER A 32 14.32 -7.77 -8.10
C SER A 32 14.00 -8.18 -9.53
N SER A 33 12.89 -7.68 -10.08
CA SER A 33 12.44 -8.04 -11.43
C SER A 33 13.27 -7.37 -12.53
N ARG A 34 14.01 -6.32 -12.21
CA ARG A 34 14.92 -5.63 -13.11
C ARG A 34 14.29 -5.13 -14.41
N GLN A 35 13.05 -4.67 -14.32
CA GLN A 35 12.37 -4.06 -15.45
C GLN A 35 12.83 -2.61 -15.61
N SER A 36 12.62 -2.03 -16.78
CA SER A 36 13.11 -0.70 -17.09
C SER A 36 12.49 0.38 -16.20
N GLN A 37 11.25 0.20 -15.75
CA GLN A 37 10.55 1.19 -14.94
C GLN A 37 10.45 0.79 -13.47
N THR A 38 11.29 -0.14 -13.01
CA THR A 38 11.31 -0.55 -11.60
C THR A 38 11.56 0.63 -10.67
N GLY A 39 12.48 1.51 -11.04
CA GLY A 39 12.81 2.66 -10.20
C GLY A 39 11.60 3.55 -9.94
N ALA A 40 10.82 3.83 -11.00
CA ALA A 40 9.63 4.66 -10.88
C ALA A 40 8.58 3.98 -10.00
N ALA A 41 8.35 2.68 -10.20
CA ALA A 41 7.39 1.93 -9.40
C ALA A 41 7.80 1.91 -7.93
N CYS A 42 9.08 1.64 -7.66
CA CYS A 42 9.58 1.63 -6.28
C CYS A 42 9.45 3.00 -5.62
N HIS A 43 9.69 4.06 -6.37
CA HIS A 43 9.55 5.41 -5.86
C HIS A 43 8.11 5.70 -5.41
N HIS A 44 7.14 5.31 -6.23
CA HIS A 44 5.72 5.49 -5.89
C HIS A 44 5.37 4.69 -4.63
N ILE A 45 5.89 3.47 -4.50
CA ILE A 45 5.63 2.65 -3.34
C ILE A 45 6.24 3.27 -2.09
N GLU A 46 7.47 3.75 -2.18
CA GLU A 46 8.16 4.40 -1.05
C GLU A 46 7.43 5.64 -0.59
N TYR A 47 6.92 6.43 -1.54
CA TYR A 47 6.14 7.62 -1.21
C TYR A 47 4.86 7.23 -0.46
N CYS A 48 4.20 6.17 -0.91
CA CYS A 48 3.01 5.65 -0.25
C CYS A 48 3.32 5.20 1.19
N MET A 49 4.42 4.47 1.36
CA MET A 49 4.85 4.01 2.68
C MET A 49 5.08 5.18 3.63
N ASP A 50 5.75 6.22 3.15
CA ASP A 50 6.01 7.41 3.95
C ASP A 50 4.71 8.07 4.41
N LYS A 51 3.75 8.19 3.50
CA LYS A 51 2.46 8.80 3.83
C LYS A 51 1.70 7.97 4.84
N ILE A 52 1.72 6.64 4.69
CA ILE A 52 1.06 5.75 5.65
C ILE A 52 1.73 5.85 7.02
N GLN A 53 3.04 5.93 7.05
CA GLN A 53 3.79 6.06 8.30
C GLN A 53 3.30 7.25 9.11
N ARG A 54 2.98 8.35 8.43
CA ARG A 54 2.54 9.59 9.07
C ARG A 54 1.05 9.66 9.31
N ALA A 55 0.28 8.70 8.78
CA ALA A 55 -1.17 8.74 8.88
C ALA A 55 -1.63 8.47 10.30
N LYS A 56 -2.71 9.15 10.70
CA LYS A 56 -3.28 8.98 12.03
C LYS A 56 -4.75 8.59 11.99
N SER A 57 -5.26 8.31 10.78
CA SER A 57 -6.65 7.92 10.62
C SER A 57 -6.75 6.97 9.43
N SER A 58 -7.88 6.27 9.34
CA SER A 58 -8.11 5.36 8.22
C SER A 58 -8.18 6.11 6.90
N VAL A 59 -8.75 7.31 6.89
CA VAL A 59 -8.82 8.13 5.68
C VAL A 59 -7.41 8.50 5.22
N ALA A 60 -6.56 8.91 6.16
CA ALA A 60 -5.18 9.29 5.84
C ALA A 60 -4.38 8.10 5.33
N ILE A 61 -4.76 6.89 5.69
CA ILE A 61 -4.14 5.67 5.14
C ILE A 61 -4.68 5.38 3.75
N ALA A 62 -5.99 5.53 3.54
CA ALA A 62 -6.63 5.20 2.28
C ALA A 62 -6.14 6.07 1.12
N LEU A 63 -5.95 7.36 1.36
CA LEU A 63 -5.59 8.29 0.29
C LEU A 63 -4.30 7.92 -0.44
N PRO A 64 -3.18 7.65 0.25
CA PRO A 64 -1.97 7.26 -0.45
C PRO A 64 -2.09 5.91 -1.16
N ILE A 65 -2.91 4.99 -0.64
CA ILE A 65 -3.13 3.71 -1.32
C ILE A 65 -3.90 3.91 -2.61
N GLU A 66 -4.92 4.77 -2.60
CA GLU A 66 -5.68 5.07 -3.82
C GLU A 66 -4.80 5.75 -4.86
N SER A 67 -3.94 6.66 -4.43
CA SER A 67 -2.99 7.31 -5.33
C SER A 67 -2.03 6.28 -5.93
N LEU A 68 -1.51 5.38 -5.12
CA LEU A 68 -0.63 4.32 -5.59
C LEU A 68 -1.36 3.41 -6.58
N ASN A 69 -2.63 3.11 -6.30
CA ASN A 69 -3.42 2.26 -7.19
C ASN A 69 -3.55 2.90 -8.58
N LEU A 70 -3.76 4.20 -8.63
CA LEU A 70 -3.81 4.90 -9.91
C LEU A 70 -2.48 4.79 -10.65
N GLU A 71 -1.37 4.99 -9.95
CA GLU A 71 -0.05 4.92 -10.56
C GLU A 71 0.28 3.52 -11.06
N ILE A 72 0.05 2.51 -10.22
CA ILE A 72 0.32 1.12 -10.60
C ILE A 72 -0.56 0.70 -11.77
N THR A 73 -1.86 1.01 -11.70
CA THR A 73 -2.80 0.67 -12.77
C THR A 73 -2.38 1.32 -14.08
N THR A 74 -1.96 2.59 -14.04
CA THR A 74 -1.51 3.30 -15.22
C THR A 74 -0.26 2.64 -15.80
N MET A 75 0.70 2.29 -14.96
CA MET A 75 1.93 1.65 -15.42
C MET A 75 1.65 0.28 -16.03
N LEU A 76 0.74 -0.48 -15.44
CA LEU A 76 0.36 -1.78 -15.98
C LEU A 76 -0.35 -1.64 -17.32
N ARG A 77 -1.27 -0.69 -17.42
CA ARG A 77 -2.02 -0.47 -18.65
C ARG A 77 -1.12 -0.03 -19.79
N LYS A 78 -0.13 0.80 -19.49
CA LYS A 78 0.84 1.26 -20.49
C LYS A 78 1.96 0.25 -20.72
N GLN A 79 1.90 -0.88 -20.05
CA GLN A 79 2.89 -1.95 -20.19
C GLN A 79 4.30 -1.50 -19.80
N LEU A 80 4.38 -0.56 -18.84
CA LEU A 80 5.67 -0.07 -18.36
C LEU A 80 6.26 -1.02 -17.32
N ILE A 81 5.41 -1.74 -16.59
CA ILE A 81 5.85 -2.76 -15.64
C ILE A 81 4.91 -3.96 -15.71
N VAL A 82 5.42 -5.09 -15.20
CA VAL A 82 4.63 -6.29 -14.94
C VAL A 82 4.84 -6.61 -13.47
N LEU A 83 3.77 -6.92 -12.74
CA LEU A 83 3.91 -7.31 -11.35
C LEU A 83 4.32 -8.77 -11.27
N PRO A 84 5.48 -9.08 -10.67
CA PRO A 84 5.81 -10.49 -10.39
C PRO A 84 4.74 -11.12 -9.53
N PRO A 85 4.59 -12.46 -9.56
CA PRO A 85 3.51 -13.12 -8.82
C PRO A 85 3.44 -12.76 -7.35
N GLU A 86 4.58 -12.67 -6.67
CA GLU A 86 4.58 -12.33 -5.25
C GLU A 86 4.22 -10.87 -5.02
N ALA A 87 4.66 -9.98 -5.90
CA ALA A 87 4.27 -8.58 -5.82
C ALA A 87 2.75 -8.43 -6.02
N ARG A 88 2.19 -9.19 -6.95
CA ARG A 88 0.74 -9.18 -7.17
C ARG A 88 -0.02 -9.66 -5.95
N LYS A 89 0.45 -10.71 -5.29
CA LYS A 89 -0.16 -11.20 -4.07
C LYS A 89 -0.13 -10.14 -2.97
N ASN A 90 0.99 -9.48 -2.80
CA ASN A 90 1.13 -8.42 -1.82
C ASN A 90 0.18 -7.27 -2.15
N TRP A 91 0.09 -6.90 -3.41
CA TRP A 91 -0.78 -5.82 -3.85
C TRP A 91 -2.26 -6.14 -3.61
N ASP A 92 -2.66 -7.37 -3.93
CA ASP A 92 -4.03 -7.81 -3.70
C ASP A 92 -4.37 -7.77 -2.22
N GLN A 93 -3.43 -8.18 -1.37
CA GLN A 93 -3.65 -8.15 0.08
C GLN A 93 -3.75 -6.71 0.60
N ILE A 94 -2.93 -5.81 0.06
CA ILE A 94 -2.99 -4.39 0.41
C ILE A 94 -4.37 -3.83 0.08
N LYS A 95 -4.88 -4.13 -1.11
CA LYS A 95 -6.20 -3.64 -1.52
C LYS A 95 -7.31 -4.21 -0.66
N LYS A 96 -7.19 -5.47 -0.25
CA LYS A 96 -8.18 -6.09 0.64
C LYS A 96 -8.20 -5.42 2.01
N LEU A 97 -7.03 -5.13 2.57
CA LEU A 97 -6.94 -4.45 3.86
C LEU A 97 -7.49 -3.04 3.76
N ASP A 98 -7.14 -2.33 2.69
CA ASP A 98 -7.66 -1.00 2.46
C ASP A 98 -9.18 -1.00 2.37
N PHE A 99 -9.74 -1.91 1.59
CA PHE A 99 -11.19 -2.01 1.45
C PHE A 99 -11.86 -2.34 2.78
N LYS A 100 -11.28 -3.28 3.54
CA LYS A 100 -11.89 -3.74 4.78
C LYS A 100 -11.86 -2.68 5.88
N TYR A 101 -10.76 -1.94 6.00
CA TYR A 101 -10.54 -1.07 7.14
C TYR A 101 -10.63 0.42 6.83
N CYS A 102 -10.45 0.81 5.58
CA CYS A 102 -10.36 2.22 5.22
C CYS A 102 -11.55 2.72 4.41
N HIS A 103 -12.32 1.82 3.81
CA HIS A 103 -13.49 2.18 3.00
C HIS A 103 -14.76 1.77 3.72
N LEU A 104 -14.87 2.19 4.96
CA LEU A 104 -16.06 1.90 5.76
C LEU A 104 -17.18 2.83 5.36
N LYS A 105 -18.23 2.25 4.83
CA LYS A 105 -19.40 3.02 4.42
C LYS A 105 -20.65 2.36 4.92
#